data_e5b47ebe78e785aea18c60fed438c6ea
#
_entry.id   e5b47ebe78e785aea18c60fed438c6ea
#
_cell.length_a   1.000
_cell.length_b   1.000
_cell.length_c   1.000
_cell.angle_alpha   90.00
_cell.angle_beta   90.00
_cell.angle_gamma   90.00
#
_symmetry.space_group_name_H-M   'P 1'
#
loop_
_entity.id
_entity.type
_entity.pdbx_description
1 polymer ?
#
loop_
_entity_poly.entity_id
_entity_poly.type
_entity_poly.pdbx_seq_one_letter_code
_entity_poly.pdbx_strand_id
1 'polypeptide(L)'
;MIINEMSELDIRDMIQHTQIGRLGYILDNRPYVVPLGFRFSGGSLYSFTTDGQKTEAMRKNAAVCILFDHIVSRTQWRSVVVNGHYREIIREEEKASIVNMMASEPTWWEPAYTKTIIGGGEQRKLEPVFFRVDIESATGHQAG
;
A
#
# COMPACT_ATOMS: atom_id res chain seq x y z
N MET A 1 -10.54 27.46 8.93
CA MET A 1 -9.79 26.55 8.05
C MET A 1 -10.65 26.24 6.84
N ILE A 2 -10.05 26.33 5.66
CA ILE A 2 -10.73 25.99 4.41
C ILE A 2 -10.20 24.66 3.93
N ILE A 3 -11.10 23.72 3.66
CA ILE A 3 -10.78 22.41 3.11
C ILE A 3 -11.17 22.43 1.63
N ASN A 4 -10.20 22.13 0.78
CA ASN A 4 -10.38 22.07 -0.66
C ASN A 4 -10.23 20.66 -1.18
N GLU A 5 -10.94 20.34 -2.25
CA GLU A 5 -10.66 19.13 -3.02
C GLU A 5 -9.32 19.28 -3.76
N MET A 6 -8.56 18.22 -3.81
CA MET A 6 -7.30 18.21 -4.55
C MET A 6 -7.56 17.98 -6.03
N SER A 7 -6.77 18.63 -6.88
CA SER A 7 -6.78 18.37 -8.32
C SER A 7 -6.20 16.98 -8.63
N GLU A 8 -6.48 16.48 -9.82
CA GLU A 8 -5.90 15.20 -10.27
C GLU A 8 -4.37 15.23 -10.28
N LEU A 9 -3.78 16.36 -10.65
CA LEU A 9 -2.32 16.52 -10.66
C LEU A 9 -1.75 16.50 -9.25
N ASP A 10 -2.39 17.15 -8.30
CA ASP A 10 -1.95 17.15 -6.90
C ASP A 10 -2.09 15.77 -6.27
N ILE A 11 -3.16 15.04 -6.59
CA ILE A 11 -3.36 13.66 -6.13
C ILE A 11 -2.24 12.77 -6.67
N ARG A 12 -1.95 12.85 -7.97
CA ARG A 12 -0.89 12.06 -8.60
C ARG A 12 0.47 12.37 -7.98
N ASP A 13 0.77 13.66 -7.78
CA ASP A 13 2.01 14.08 -7.16
C ASP A 13 2.16 13.48 -5.76
N MET A 14 1.11 13.52 -4.97
CA MET A 14 1.12 12.95 -3.62
C MET A 14 1.33 11.44 -3.64
N ILE A 15 0.66 10.72 -4.53
CA ILE A 15 0.80 9.27 -4.67
C ILE A 15 2.23 8.90 -5.08
N GLN A 16 2.85 9.69 -5.97
CA GLN A 16 4.22 9.45 -6.43
C GLN A 16 5.26 9.68 -5.35
N HIS A 17 5.02 10.62 -4.44
CA HIS A 17 6.01 11.04 -3.46
C HIS A 17 5.75 10.55 -2.03
N THR A 18 4.63 9.86 -1.79
CA THR A 18 4.31 9.29 -0.49
C THR A 18 4.55 7.78 -0.53
N GLN A 19 5.60 7.34 0.16
CA GLN A 19 6.03 5.94 0.10
C GLN A 19 5.19 5.00 0.94
N ILE A 20 4.65 5.48 2.05
CA ILE A 20 3.88 4.65 2.97
C ILE A 20 2.40 4.97 2.81
N GLY A 21 1.63 3.93 2.47
CA GLY A 21 0.19 3.99 2.41
C GLY A 21 -0.44 3.06 3.43
N ARG A 22 -1.67 3.34 3.80
CA ARG A 22 -2.42 2.49 4.69
C ARG A 22 -3.44 1.73 3.86
N LEU A 23 -3.19 0.43 3.72
CA LEU A 23 -4.00 -0.47 2.91
C LEU A 23 -5.20 -0.95 3.71
N GLY A 24 -6.39 -0.71 3.16
CA GLY A 24 -7.64 -1.23 3.69
C GLY A 24 -8.10 -2.45 2.89
N TYR A 25 -8.46 -3.51 3.55
CA TYR A 25 -9.00 -4.73 2.94
C TYR A 25 -10.12 -5.30 3.80
N ILE A 26 -10.88 -6.22 3.24
CA ILE A 26 -12.03 -6.82 3.92
C ILE A 26 -11.79 -8.31 4.12
N LEU A 27 -11.97 -8.77 5.34
CA LEU A 27 -11.95 -10.18 5.70
C LEU A 27 -13.19 -10.49 6.54
N ASP A 28 -13.99 -11.46 6.08
CA ASP A 28 -15.22 -11.88 6.78
C ASP A 28 -16.12 -10.69 7.13
N ASN A 29 -16.34 -9.83 6.14
CA ASN A 29 -17.19 -8.65 6.24
C ASN A 29 -16.70 -7.60 7.24
N ARG A 30 -15.43 -7.66 7.65
CA ARG A 30 -14.79 -6.67 8.51
C ARG A 30 -13.69 -5.94 7.77
N PRO A 31 -13.58 -4.61 7.92
CA PRO A 31 -12.44 -3.86 7.37
C PRO A 31 -11.23 -3.97 8.28
N TYR A 32 -10.07 -4.09 7.66
CA TYR A 32 -8.76 -4.07 8.31
C TYR A 32 -7.88 -3.06 7.62
N VAL A 33 -6.97 -2.46 8.35
CA VAL A 33 -6.03 -1.46 7.82
C VAL A 33 -4.63 -1.77 8.30
N VAL A 34 -3.67 -1.79 7.37
CA VAL A 34 -2.25 -2.02 7.68
C VAL A 34 -1.38 -1.04 6.90
N PRO A 35 -0.25 -0.57 7.45
CA PRO A 35 0.68 0.24 6.69
C PRO A 35 1.58 -0.62 5.82
N LEU A 36 1.83 -0.18 4.59
CA LEU A 36 2.75 -0.83 3.65
C LEU A 36 3.48 0.23 2.82
N GLY A 37 4.61 -0.16 2.25
CA GLY A 37 5.31 0.68 1.28
C GLY A 37 4.74 0.48 -0.12
N PHE A 38 4.56 1.57 -0.85
CA PHE A 38 4.02 1.55 -2.21
C PHE A 38 4.91 2.35 -3.16
N ARG A 39 4.90 1.94 -4.43
CA ARG A 39 5.51 2.69 -5.53
C ARG A 39 4.51 2.79 -6.68
N PHE A 40 4.29 4.01 -7.13
CA PHE A 40 3.38 4.29 -8.24
C PHE A 40 4.09 4.13 -9.58
N SER A 41 3.48 3.40 -10.49
CA SER A 41 3.96 3.29 -11.87
C SER A 41 2.82 2.84 -12.79
N GLY A 42 2.61 3.55 -13.88
CA GLY A 42 1.69 3.14 -14.93
C GLY A 42 0.24 2.93 -14.50
N GLY A 43 -0.26 3.73 -13.57
CA GLY A 43 -1.65 3.61 -13.10
C GLY A 43 -1.86 2.57 -12.01
N SER A 44 -0.79 1.99 -11.49
CA SER A 44 -0.85 0.98 -10.44
C SER A 44 0.09 1.33 -9.29
N LEU A 45 -0.25 0.84 -8.12
CA LEU A 45 0.57 0.94 -6.92
C LEU A 45 1.16 -0.44 -6.61
N TYR A 46 2.47 -0.53 -6.67
CA TYR A 46 3.21 -1.78 -6.44
C TYR A 46 3.68 -1.88 -5.01
N SER A 47 3.61 -3.09 -4.47
CA SER A 47 4.04 -3.35 -3.10
C SER A 47 4.44 -4.81 -2.94
N PHE A 48 4.97 -5.13 -1.79
CA PHE A 48 5.18 -6.48 -1.36
C PHE A 48 4.84 -6.60 0.13
N THR A 49 4.50 -7.79 0.54
CA THR A 49 4.11 -8.10 1.91
C THR A 49 4.46 -9.54 2.21
N THR A 50 4.08 -10.03 3.38
CA THR A 50 4.23 -11.43 3.72
C THR A 50 2.92 -12.18 3.53
N ASP A 51 3.01 -13.45 3.14
CA ASP A 51 1.82 -14.30 3.01
C ASP A 51 1.15 -14.49 4.37
N GLY A 52 -0.18 -14.44 4.37
CA GLY A 52 -0.95 -14.58 5.59
C GLY A 52 -2.38 -14.10 5.43
N GLN A 53 -2.94 -13.57 6.53
CA GLN A 53 -4.35 -13.17 6.57
C GLN A 53 -4.72 -12.17 5.48
N LYS A 54 -3.92 -11.10 5.29
CA LYS A 54 -4.29 -10.05 4.34
C LYS A 54 -4.23 -10.53 2.90
N THR A 55 -3.23 -11.34 2.54
CA THR A 55 -3.14 -11.89 1.18
C THR A 55 -4.27 -12.86 0.88
N GLU A 56 -4.62 -13.71 1.83
CA GLU A 56 -5.78 -14.59 1.69
C GLU A 56 -7.08 -13.80 1.54
N ALA A 57 -7.25 -12.75 2.33
CA ALA A 57 -8.41 -11.89 2.26
C ALA A 57 -8.52 -11.21 0.90
N MET A 58 -7.43 -10.64 0.39
CA MET A 58 -7.41 -9.94 -0.89
C MET A 58 -7.55 -10.87 -2.09
N ARG A 59 -7.13 -12.12 -1.97
CA ARG A 59 -7.40 -13.15 -3.00
C ARG A 59 -8.88 -13.47 -3.11
N LYS A 60 -9.61 -13.42 -1.99
CA LYS A 60 -11.06 -13.66 -1.97
C LYS A 60 -11.86 -12.43 -2.36
N ASN A 61 -11.41 -11.25 -1.96
CA ASN A 61 -12.05 -9.98 -2.27
C ASN A 61 -10.99 -8.98 -2.66
N ALA A 62 -10.88 -8.73 -3.95
CA ALA A 62 -9.83 -7.89 -4.51
C ALA A 62 -10.08 -6.38 -4.34
N ALA A 63 -11.28 -5.98 -3.90
CA ALA A 63 -11.60 -4.57 -3.67
C ALA A 63 -10.84 -4.07 -2.44
N VAL A 64 -9.95 -3.10 -2.65
CA VAL A 64 -9.11 -2.53 -1.60
C VAL A 64 -9.09 -1.00 -1.70
N CYS A 65 -8.66 -0.35 -0.65
CA CYS A 65 -8.37 1.08 -0.68
C CYS A 65 -7.01 1.34 -0.03
N ILE A 66 -6.42 2.48 -0.39
CA ILE A 66 -5.15 2.90 0.21
C ILE A 66 -5.29 4.37 0.59
N LEU A 67 -4.96 4.69 1.83
CA LEU A 67 -4.88 6.06 2.31
C LEU A 67 -3.44 6.52 2.30
N PHE A 68 -3.21 7.65 1.63
CA PHE A 68 -1.98 8.41 1.74
C PHE A 68 -2.29 9.71 2.46
N ASP A 69 -1.53 10.03 3.49
CA ASP A 69 -1.74 11.26 4.23
C ASP A 69 -0.43 11.94 4.59
N HIS A 70 -0.50 13.25 4.73
CA HIS A 70 0.60 14.06 5.22
C HIS A 70 0.01 15.16 6.11
N ILE A 71 0.18 15.02 7.39
CA ILE A 71 -0.38 15.94 8.38
C ILE A 71 0.76 16.70 9.02
N VAL A 72 0.87 17.99 8.71
CA VAL A 72 1.89 18.88 9.28
C VAL A 72 1.36 19.53 10.55
N SER A 73 0.12 20.03 10.49
CA SER A 73 -0.53 20.70 11.60
C SER A 73 -2.04 20.59 11.46
N ARG A 74 -2.75 21.12 12.43
CA ARG A 74 -4.21 21.17 12.41
C ARG A 74 -4.77 21.89 11.19
N THR A 75 -4.02 22.83 10.64
CA THR A 75 -4.46 23.66 9.51
C THR A 75 -3.68 23.43 8.23
N GLN A 76 -2.75 22.49 8.22
CA GLN A 76 -1.93 22.16 7.04
C GLN A 76 -1.80 20.65 6.92
N TRP A 77 -2.57 20.06 6.01
CA TRP A 77 -2.58 18.63 5.80
C TRP A 77 -3.13 18.27 4.41
N ARG A 78 -2.80 17.08 3.95
CA ARG A 78 -3.37 16.47 2.74
C ARG A 78 -3.73 15.03 3.02
N SER A 79 -4.80 14.55 2.40
CA SER A 79 -5.14 13.14 2.44
C SER A 79 -5.73 12.71 1.10
N VAL A 80 -5.31 11.52 0.63
CA VAL A 80 -5.78 10.94 -0.62
C VAL A 80 -6.23 9.52 -0.33
N VAL A 81 -7.43 9.17 -0.79
CA VAL A 81 -7.94 7.80 -0.76
C VAL A 81 -7.96 7.26 -2.18
N VAL A 82 -7.27 6.15 -2.38
CA VAL A 82 -7.26 5.42 -3.65
C VAL A 82 -8.15 4.19 -3.48
N ASN A 83 -9.08 3.99 -4.42
CA ASN A 83 -9.83 2.75 -4.52
C ASN A 83 -9.30 1.96 -5.71
N GLY A 84 -9.13 0.66 -5.55
CA GLY A 84 -8.61 -0.16 -6.62
C GLY A 84 -8.78 -1.64 -6.38
N HIS A 85 -8.13 -2.43 -7.24
CA HIS A 85 -8.19 -3.88 -7.20
C HIS A 85 -6.81 -4.48 -6.99
N TYR A 86 -6.74 -5.40 -6.03
CA TYR A 86 -5.55 -6.21 -5.78
C TYR A 86 -5.31 -7.18 -6.93
N ARG A 87 -4.05 -7.22 -7.39
CA ARG A 87 -3.57 -8.24 -8.32
C ARG A 87 -2.24 -8.79 -7.82
N GLU A 88 -2.22 -10.07 -7.57
CA GLU A 88 -1.00 -10.73 -7.17
C GLU A 88 -0.07 -10.89 -8.36
N ILE A 89 1.22 -10.65 -8.14
CA ILE A 89 2.23 -10.75 -9.19
C ILE A 89 2.94 -12.08 -9.04
N ILE A 90 2.91 -12.89 -10.10
CA ILE A 90 3.41 -14.25 -10.11
C ILE A 90 4.65 -14.37 -10.98
N ARG A 91 4.76 -13.57 -12.05
CA ARG A 91 5.87 -13.64 -12.99
C ARG A 91 7.15 -13.11 -12.36
N GLU A 92 8.23 -13.87 -12.50
CA GLU A 92 9.52 -13.52 -11.90
C GLU A 92 10.09 -12.20 -12.40
N GLU A 93 9.87 -11.87 -13.69
CA GLU A 93 10.32 -10.59 -14.26
C GLU A 93 9.63 -9.38 -13.61
N GLU A 94 8.34 -9.51 -13.33
CA GLU A 94 7.59 -8.45 -12.65
C GLU A 94 8.04 -8.31 -11.19
N LYS A 95 8.27 -9.43 -10.51
CA LYS A 95 8.81 -9.41 -9.13
C LYS A 95 10.16 -8.71 -9.09
N ALA A 96 11.05 -9.02 -10.03
CA ALA A 96 12.35 -8.37 -10.12
C ALA A 96 12.23 -6.85 -10.35
N SER A 97 11.28 -6.43 -11.17
CA SER A 97 11.00 -5.00 -11.39
C SER A 97 10.57 -4.29 -10.12
N ILE A 98 9.75 -4.93 -9.29
CA ILE A 98 9.32 -4.37 -8.01
C ILE A 98 10.50 -4.25 -7.06
N VAL A 99 11.34 -5.27 -6.97
CA VAL A 99 12.54 -5.23 -6.13
C VAL A 99 13.42 -4.06 -6.53
N ASN A 100 13.66 -3.87 -7.83
CA ASN A 100 14.44 -2.74 -8.33
C ASN A 100 13.80 -1.40 -8.03
N MET A 101 12.48 -1.31 -8.18
CA MET A 101 11.72 -0.10 -7.91
C MET A 101 11.82 0.31 -6.44
N MET A 102 11.84 -0.67 -5.54
CA MET A 102 11.90 -0.45 -4.10
C MET A 102 13.32 -0.30 -3.56
N ALA A 103 14.32 -0.79 -4.27
CA ALA A 103 15.72 -0.76 -3.82
C ALA A 103 16.33 0.63 -3.82
N SER A 104 15.83 1.56 -4.65
CA SER A 104 16.33 2.93 -4.73
C SER A 104 16.03 3.76 -3.49
N GLU A 105 15.03 3.37 -2.71
CA GLU A 105 14.62 4.04 -1.48
C GLU A 105 14.31 3.01 -0.42
N PRO A 106 14.96 3.07 0.76
CA PRO A 106 14.72 2.08 1.81
C PRO A 106 13.27 2.13 2.28
N THR A 107 12.65 0.97 2.34
CA THR A 107 11.36 0.83 3.00
C THR A 107 11.58 0.67 4.50
N TRP A 108 10.58 1.03 5.29
CA TRP A 108 10.69 0.88 6.74
C TRP A 108 10.72 -0.59 7.17
N TRP A 109 10.38 -1.51 6.28
CA TRP A 109 10.49 -2.94 6.51
C TRP A 109 10.68 -3.71 5.20
N GLU A 110 11.32 -4.88 5.29
CA GLU A 110 11.59 -5.75 4.15
C GLU A 110 11.09 -7.16 4.45
N PRO A 111 10.01 -7.62 3.81
CA PRO A 111 9.43 -8.95 4.11
C PRO A 111 10.38 -10.11 3.89
N ALA A 112 11.32 -9.97 2.96
CA ALA A 112 12.28 -11.05 2.69
C ALA A 112 13.13 -11.43 3.90
N TYR A 113 13.31 -10.50 4.82
CA TYR A 113 14.10 -10.71 6.04
C TYR A 113 13.22 -10.85 7.28
N THR A 114 11.91 -10.73 7.11
CA THR A 114 11.00 -10.74 8.25
C THR A 114 10.82 -12.17 8.77
N LYS A 115 10.95 -12.32 10.06
CA LYS A 115 10.66 -13.56 10.77
C LYS A 115 9.66 -13.28 11.87
N THR A 116 8.81 -14.24 12.16
CA THR A 116 7.89 -14.15 13.27
C THR A 116 8.21 -15.22 14.30
N ILE A 117 7.93 -14.94 15.56
CA ILE A 117 8.06 -15.94 16.63
C ILE A 117 6.69 -16.56 16.84
N ILE A 118 6.61 -17.85 16.66
CA ILE A 118 5.39 -18.63 16.92
C ILE A 118 5.43 -19.22 18.33
N GLY A 119 4.31 -19.80 18.75
CA GLY A 119 4.21 -20.45 20.07
C GLY A 119 5.34 -21.44 20.31
N GLY A 120 5.98 -21.38 21.49
CA GLY A 120 7.16 -22.20 21.80
C GLY A 120 8.50 -21.52 21.50
N GLY A 121 8.50 -20.27 21.03
CA GLY A 121 9.73 -19.50 20.78
C GLY A 121 10.41 -19.82 19.45
N GLU A 122 9.79 -20.59 18.58
CA GLU A 122 10.34 -20.87 17.26
C GLU A 122 10.20 -19.69 16.31
N GLN A 123 11.23 -19.45 15.49
CA GLN A 123 11.22 -18.44 14.45
C GLN A 123 10.74 -19.03 13.13
N ARG A 124 9.84 -18.35 12.46
CA ARG A 124 9.34 -18.74 11.15
C ARG A 124 9.66 -17.62 10.14
N LYS A 125 10.30 -17.99 9.02
CA LYS A 125 10.50 -17.07 7.90
C LYS A 125 9.17 -16.91 7.16
N LEU A 126 8.78 -15.65 6.92
CA LEU A 126 7.57 -15.34 6.18
C LEU A 126 7.88 -15.24 4.68
N GLU A 127 7.03 -15.87 3.86
CA GLU A 127 7.19 -15.83 2.41
C GLU A 127 6.73 -14.47 1.86
N PRO A 128 7.54 -13.84 0.99
CA PRO A 128 7.13 -12.60 0.36
C PRO A 128 6.06 -12.81 -0.70
N VAL A 129 5.10 -11.91 -0.74
CA VAL A 129 4.06 -11.86 -1.78
C VAL A 129 4.15 -10.49 -2.44
N PHE A 130 4.33 -10.47 -3.76
CA PHE A 130 4.36 -9.25 -4.56
C PHE A 130 2.99 -9.01 -5.17
N PHE A 131 2.55 -7.76 -5.16
CA PHE A 131 1.25 -7.42 -5.70
C PHE A 131 1.22 -5.99 -6.22
N ARG A 132 0.19 -5.69 -6.98
CA ARG A 132 -0.14 -4.33 -7.35
C ARG A 132 -1.60 -4.06 -7.07
N VAL A 133 -1.91 -2.80 -6.85
CA VAL A 133 -3.28 -2.31 -6.78
C VAL A 133 -3.51 -1.47 -8.04
N ASP A 134 -4.39 -1.95 -8.91
CA ASP A 134 -4.80 -1.21 -10.10
C ASP A 134 -5.80 -0.15 -9.68
N ILE A 135 -5.48 1.12 -9.94
CA ILE A 135 -6.26 2.25 -9.45
C ILE A 135 -7.54 2.42 -10.27
N GLU A 136 -8.68 2.41 -9.61
CA GLU A 136 -9.98 2.74 -10.22
C GLU A 136 -10.33 4.20 -10.05
N SER A 137 -10.15 4.72 -8.85
CA SER A 137 -10.45 6.10 -8.54
C SER A 137 -9.58 6.60 -7.41
N ALA A 138 -9.40 7.92 -7.36
CA ALA A 138 -8.69 8.56 -6.26
C ALA A 138 -9.35 9.91 -5.97
N THR A 139 -9.52 10.19 -4.69
CA THR A 139 -10.04 11.47 -4.21
C THR A 139 -9.09 12.03 -3.16
N GLY A 140 -9.00 13.33 -3.08
CA GLY A 140 -8.12 13.96 -2.12
C GLY A 140 -8.67 15.27 -1.59
N HIS A 141 -8.29 15.57 -0.37
CA HIS A 141 -8.66 16.82 0.32
C HIS A 141 -7.42 17.40 0.96
N GLN A 142 -7.40 18.72 1.07
CA GLN A 142 -6.26 19.43 1.65
C GLN A 142 -6.71 20.70 2.37
N ALA A 143 -5.90 21.13 3.32
CA ALA A 143 -6.02 22.39 4.02
C ALA A 143 -4.64 23.06 4.07
N GLY A 144 -4.62 24.37 3.90
CA GLY A 144 -3.35 25.11 3.95
C GLY A 144 -2.76 25.48 2.62
#